data_52a6cb7bf15a72537f5cea952e158723
#
_entry.id   52a6cb7bf15a72537f5cea952e158723
#
_cell.length_a   1.000
_cell.length_b   1.000
_cell.length_c   1.000
_cell.angle_alpha   90.00
_cell.angle_beta   90.00
_cell.angle_gamma   90.00
#
_symmetry.space_group_name_H-M   'P 1'
#
loop_
_entity.id
_entity.type
_entity.pdbx_description
1 polymer ?
#
loop_
_entity_poly.entity_id
_entity_poly.type
_entity_poly.pdbx_seq_one_letter_code
_entity_poly.pdbx_strand_id
1 'polypeptide(L)'
;MSKKSLASLISDLQVWVSRSGLLHEIKNYEVSQRYIHMEMDCGEKITVRNSRNSRTARILRLKKYKKPCKNCKVSDEVINRFLQKHTDRTDTKVTAFSYSESKKKKSKQLGHKKKKQSKVQVNPTTESIQSNTSVSEDKTDNKIEPETFTSAQKERINELLLPGEKIPFSNEPSKFKEIESELVNKRRNDFKQMYENDREEQIAKLERTISQFFVDKGFIEIKAPIIIDIDSVKKMGIDTDHKLSKQIFYLDNKHCLRPMLAPGLYQWLKNFDKILPDPIKIFEIGPCYRKESEGSQHLEEFTMFNFCQMGSGANRENLLNHIDDLLKHLNIDYKIIDDNCHVYGETIDIVHGDLELSSAVVGPVPIDMNWGIDKTWIGAGLGLERLLKVKHGYKNIKRASKSHSYYNGISTNL
;
A
#
# COMPACT_ATOMS: atom_id res chain seq x y z
N MET A 1 -14.32 19.67 -8.46
CA MET A 1 -13.05 20.27 -8.94
C MET A 1 -11.97 19.22 -8.97
N SER A 2 -11.28 19.04 -10.10
CA SER A 2 -10.20 18.02 -10.24
C SER A 2 -9.00 18.37 -9.33
N LYS A 3 -8.50 17.39 -8.57
CA LYS A 3 -7.30 17.56 -7.73
C LYS A 3 -6.09 17.85 -8.63
N LYS A 4 -5.35 18.93 -8.36
CA LYS A 4 -4.12 19.28 -9.09
C LYS A 4 -3.11 18.11 -9.09
N SER A 5 -2.42 17.89 -10.20
CA SER A 5 -1.33 16.90 -10.30
C SER A 5 -0.14 17.29 -9.41
N LEU A 6 0.76 16.35 -9.11
CA LEU A 6 1.97 16.66 -8.35
C LEU A 6 2.85 17.67 -9.11
N ALA A 7 3.00 17.51 -10.42
CA ALA A 7 3.73 18.45 -11.26
C ALA A 7 3.16 19.88 -11.18
N SER A 8 1.83 20.04 -11.24
CA SER A 8 1.19 21.34 -11.07
C SER A 8 1.41 21.95 -9.69
N LEU A 9 1.40 21.13 -8.62
CA LEU A 9 1.69 21.61 -7.27
C LEU A 9 3.15 22.08 -7.11
N ILE A 10 4.09 21.36 -7.72
CA ILE A 10 5.52 21.71 -7.69
C ILE A 10 5.76 22.99 -8.49
N SER A 11 5.18 23.10 -9.69
CA SER A 11 5.25 24.33 -10.49
C SER A 11 4.71 25.54 -9.77
N ASP A 12 3.58 25.38 -9.05
CA ASP A 12 2.93 26.49 -8.34
C ASP A 12 3.66 26.90 -7.05
N LEU A 13 4.24 25.94 -6.33
CA LEU A 13 4.77 26.15 -4.99
C LEU A 13 6.29 26.26 -4.96
N GLN A 14 6.97 25.59 -5.89
CA GLN A 14 8.44 25.48 -5.97
C GLN A 14 9.11 25.01 -4.67
N VAL A 15 8.39 24.17 -3.92
CA VAL A 15 8.86 23.58 -2.67
C VAL A 15 8.62 22.09 -2.63
N TRP A 16 9.43 21.41 -1.87
CA TRP A 16 9.35 20.00 -1.58
C TRP A 16 9.33 19.74 -0.08
N VAL A 17 8.49 18.82 0.38
CA VAL A 17 8.51 18.37 1.78
C VAL A 17 9.04 16.95 1.84
N SER A 18 10.21 16.75 2.42
CA SER A 18 10.84 15.45 2.59
C SER A 18 10.02 14.53 3.51
N ARG A 19 10.36 13.23 3.52
CA ARG A 19 9.71 12.26 4.43
C ARG A 19 9.91 12.58 5.91
N SER A 20 11.03 13.19 6.25
CA SER A 20 11.32 13.67 7.62
C SER A 20 10.51 14.92 7.99
N GLY A 21 9.81 15.52 7.03
CA GLY A 21 9.02 16.74 7.21
C GLY A 21 9.84 18.03 7.06
N LEU A 22 11.01 17.96 6.40
CA LEU A 22 11.79 19.16 6.07
C LEU A 22 11.21 19.82 4.83
N LEU A 23 11.02 21.14 4.88
CA LEU A 23 10.62 21.96 3.74
C LEU A 23 11.88 22.39 2.99
N HIS A 24 12.01 22.02 1.73
CA HIS A 24 13.09 22.38 0.82
C HIS A 24 12.57 23.33 -0.26
N GLU A 25 13.41 24.23 -0.72
CA GLU A 25 13.17 24.99 -1.94
C GLU A 25 13.73 24.23 -3.13
N ILE A 26 12.98 24.21 -4.24
CA ILE A 26 13.36 23.50 -5.47
C ILE A 26 14.11 24.50 -6.36
N LYS A 27 15.35 24.17 -6.69
CA LYS A 27 16.20 24.95 -7.59
C LYS A 27 15.83 24.71 -9.05
N ASN A 28 15.72 23.42 -9.43
CA ASN A 28 15.37 22.98 -10.76
C ASN A 28 14.48 21.75 -10.70
N TYR A 29 13.59 21.59 -11.69
CA TYR A 29 12.84 20.34 -11.85
C TYR A 29 12.54 20.06 -13.31
N GLU A 30 12.47 18.77 -13.64
CA GLU A 30 12.10 18.26 -14.95
C GLU A 30 10.94 17.28 -14.80
N VAL A 31 9.93 17.38 -15.67
CA VAL A 31 8.73 16.55 -15.62
C VAL A 31 8.73 15.64 -16.84
N SER A 32 8.89 14.33 -16.62
CA SER A 32 8.59 13.30 -17.60
C SER A 32 7.16 12.80 -17.45
N GLN A 33 6.69 11.96 -18.36
CA GLN A 33 5.31 11.43 -18.30
C GLN A 33 4.99 10.75 -16.94
N ARG A 34 5.97 10.13 -16.30
CA ARG A 34 5.79 9.34 -15.08
C ARG A 34 6.53 9.87 -13.86
N TYR A 35 7.63 10.59 -14.06
CA TYR A 35 8.51 11.02 -12.98
C TYR A 35 8.73 12.51 -13.00
N ILE A 36 9.08 13.04 -11.86
CA ILE A 36 9.54 14.41 -11.68
C ILE A 36 10.90 14.31 -11.03
N HIS A 37 11.92 14.79 -11.74
CA HIS A 37 13.28 14.91 -11.23
C HIS A 37 13.43 16.31 -10.66
N MET A 38 13.92 16.43 -9.44
CA MET A 38 14.06 17.71 -8.76
C MET A 38 15.44 17.83 -8.14
N GLU A 39 16.02 19.00 -8.21
CA GLU A 39 17.21 19.41 -7.51
C GLU A 39 16.84 20.50 -6.52
N MET A 40 17.15 20.30 -5.24
CA MET A 40 16.90 21.26 -4.18
C MET A 40 18.06 22.27 -4.07
N ASP A 41 17.81 23.44 -3.51
CA ASP A 41 18.87 24.43 -3.27
C ASP A 41 20.01 23.91 -2.40
N CYS A 42 19.76 22.95 -1.53
CA CYS A 42 20.80 22.27 -0.75
C CYS A 42 21.61 21.23 -1.54
N GLY A 43 21.37 21.06 -2.85
CA GLY A 43 22.03 20.08 -3.71
C GLY A 43 21.46 18.67 -3.65
N GLU A 44 20.43 18.40 -2.83
CA GLU A 44 19.75 17.11 -2.79
C GLU A 44 18.96 16.88 -4.10
N LYS A 45 19.19 15.74 -4.76
CA LYS A 45 18.48 15.36 -5.98
C LYS A 45 17.46 14.27 -5.66
N ILE A 46 16.22 14.48 -6.08
CA ILE A 46 15.11 13.56 -5.79
C ILE A 46 14.33 13.29 -7.07
N THR A 47 14.04 12.01 -7.29
CA THR A 47 13.12 11.55 -8.34
C THR A 47 11.86 11.01 -7.69
N VAL A 48 10.69 11.47 -8.15
CA VAL A 48 9.40 11.06 -7.62
C VAL A 48 8.40 10.76 -8.72
N ARG A 49 7.51 9.81 -8.48
CA ARG A 49 6.43 9.48 -9.43
C ARG A 49 5.42 10.64 -9.51
N ASN A 50 5.09 11.06 -10.74
CA ASN A 50 4.10 12.12 -10.99
C ASN A 50 2.68 11.57 -10.80
N SER A 51 2.21 11.48 -9.56
CA SER A 51 0.89 10.95 -9.22
C SER A 51 0.06 11.98 -8.46
N ARG A 52 -1.22 12.14 -8.85
CA ARG A 52 -2.18 13.01 -8.16
C ARG A 52 -2.45 12.58 -6.72
N ASN A 53 -2.32 11.30 -6.42
CA ASN A 53 -2.63 10.70 -5.12
C ASN A 53 -1.39 10.35 -4.30
N SER A 54 -0.18 10.72 -4.75
CA SER A 54 1.04 10.46 -4.01
C SER A 54 0.99 11.10 -2.61
N ARG A 55 1.67 10.48 -1.64
CA ARG A 55 1.84 11.02 -0.28
C ARG A 55 2.33 12.46 -0.31
N THR A 56 3.26 12.76 -1.20
CA THR A 56 3.83 14.10 -1.36
C THR A 56 2.83 15.10 -1.90
N ALA A 57 2.05 14.74 -2.92
CA ALA A 57 0.98 15.60 -3.41
C ALA A 57 -0.05 15.89 -2.31
N ARG A 58 -0.34 14.92 -1.43
CA ARG A 58 -1.19 15.09 -0.26
C ARG A 58 -0.55 16.05 0.77
N ILE A 59 0.74 15.88 1.08
CA ILE A 59 1.46 16.73 2.03
C ILE A 59 1.52 18.16 1.52
N LEU A 60 1.82 18.38 0.24
CA LEU A 60 1.87 19.70 -0.37
C LEU A 60 0.49 20.38 -0.38
N ARG A 61 -0.59 19.64 -0.64
CA ARG A 61 -1.97 20.18 -0.55
C ARG A 61 -2.36 20.54 0.87
N LEU A 62 -1.98 19.73 1.86
CA LEU A 62 -2.27 19.96 3.27
C LEU A 62 -1.32 20.98 3.92
N LYS A 63 -0.29 21.44 3.17
CA LYS A 63 0.71 22.40 3.65
C LYS A 63 1.34 22.02 4.99
N LYS A 64 1.60 20.73 5.17
CA LYS A 64 2.20 20.19 6.39
C LYS A 64 3.70 20.04 6.23
N TYR A 65 4.46 20.71 7.09
CA TYR A 65 5.89 20.50 7.26
C TYR A 65 6.25 20.63 8.75
N LYS A 66 7.42 20.13 9.15
CA LYS A 66 7.89 20.20 10.55
C LYS A 66 8.81 21.41 10.77
N LYS A 67 9.75 21.62 9.85
CA LYS A 67 10.71 22.72 9.90
C LYS A 67 11.32 22.97 8.51
N PRO A 68 11.81 24.19 8.22
CA PRO A 68 12.57 24.45 7.01
C PRO A 68 13.89 23.67 6.98
N CYS A 69 14.37 23.34 5.79
CA CYS A 69 15.70 22.78 5.61
C CYS A 69 16.76 23.84 5.89
N LYS A 70 17.67 23.56 6.80
CA LYS A 70 18.75 24.51 7.16
C LYS A 70 19.71 24.81 6.01
N ASN A 71 19.95 23.82 5.15
CA ASN A 71 20.90 23.92 4.05
C ASN A 71 20.31 24.65 2.83
N CYS A 72 18.98 24.58 2.61
CA CYS A 72 18.30 25.37 1.57
C CYS A 72 18.14 26.84 1.95
N LYS A 73 18.33 27.22 3.21
CA LYS A 73 18.09 28.57 3.71
C LYS A 73 16.75 29.15 3.24
N VAL A 74 15.69 28.29 3.27
CA VAL A 74 14.34 28.64 2.79
C VAL A 74 13.90 29.96 3.39
N SER A 75 13.58 30.94 2.55
CA SER A 75 13.22 32.30 2.99
C SER A 75 11.81 32.34 3.59
N ASP A 76 11.55 33.30 4.47
CA ASP A 76 10.23 33.54 5.05
C ASP A 76 9.17 33.84 3.96
N GLU A 77 9.57 34.43 2.84
CA GLU A 77 8.69 34.67 1.69
C GLU A 77 8.23 33.37 1.03
N VAL A 78 9.12 32.39 0.89
CA VAL A 78 8.80 31.07 0.34
C VAL A 78 7.88 30.33 1.30
N ILE A 79 8.15 30.41 2.60
CA ILE A 79 7.30 29.80 3.63
C ILE A 79 5.90 30.43 3.60
N ASN A 80 5.82 31.75 3.57
CA ASN A 80 4.55 32.46 3.51
C ASN A 80 3.80 32.16 2.22
N ARG A 81 4.45 32.13 1.07
CA ARG A 81 3.86 31.71 -0.21
C ARG A 81 3.33 30.28 -0.15
N PHE A 82 4.06 29.37 0.47
CA PHE A 82 3.61 27.99 0.68
C PHE A 82 2.36 27.93 1.57
N LEU A 83 2.27 28.77 2.59
CA LEU A 83 1.13 28.79 3.52
C LEU A 83 -0.08 29.60 2.99
N GLN A 84 0.13 30.71 2.27
CA GLN A 84 -0.93 31.66 1.88
C GLN A 84 -1.87 31.20 0.74
N LYS A 85 -1.48 30.28 -0.13
CA LYS A 85 -2.29 29.89 -1.33
C LYS A 85 -3.58 29.12 -1.04
N HIS A 86 -4.15 29.14 0.18
CA HIS A 86 -5.41 28.47 0.52
C HIS A 86 -6.41 29.29 1.35
N THR A 87 -6.31 30.60 1.33
CA THR A 87 -7.26 31.46 2.05
C THR A 87 -8.63 31.63 1.36
N ASP A 88 -8.88 30.95 0.26
CA ASP A 88 -10.21 30.90 -0.37
C ASP A 88 -10.97 29.61 -0.02
N ARG A 89 -11.14 29.29 1.25
CA ARG A 89 -12.22 28.44 1.80
C ARG A 89 -12.17 28.42 3.32
N THR A 90 -13.10 29.12 3.91
CA THR A 90 -13.83 28.90 5.17
C THR A 90 -13.24 27.90 6.18
N ASP A 91 -12.91 28.46 7.33
CA ASP A 91 -12.94 27.91 8.68
C ASP A 91 -12.59 26.44 8.92
N THR A 92 -11.33 26.19 9.21
CA THR A 92 -10.96 25.28 10.30
C THR A 92 -9.70 25.82 10.96
N LYS A 93 -9.79 26.14 12.24
CA LYS A 93 -8.72 26.65 13.10
C LYS A 93 -7.45 25.79 12.95
N VAL A 94 -6.40 26.41 12.42
CA VAL A 94 -5.04 25.83 12.44
C VAL A 94 -4.45 26.19 13.80
N THR A 95 -4.43 25.24 14.72
CA THR A 95 -3.61 25.34 15.93
C THR A 95 -2.15 25.11 15.54
N ALA A 96 -1.37 26.16 15.61
CA ALA A 96 0.08 26.08 15.54
C ALA A 96 0.59 25.35 16.79
N PHE A 97 1.18 24.17 16.61
CA PHE A 97 1.93 23.50 17.67
C PHE A 97 3.33 24.12 17.75
N SER A 98 3.51 25.02 18.71
CA SER A 98 4.84 25.45 19.14
C SER A 98 5.48 24.36 19.99
N TYR A 99 6.61 23.86 19.55
CA TYR A 99 7.42 22.90 20.31
C TYR A 99 8.35 23.69 21.25
N SER A 100 8.04 23.69 22.54
CA SER A 100 8.96 24.18 23.57
C SER A 100 9.96 23.07 23.93
N GLU A 101 11.23 23.40 23.82
CA GLU A 101 12.34 22.59 24.34
C GLU A 101 12.24 22.49 25.86
N SER A 102 12.12 21.31 26.41
CA SER A 102 12.41 21.06 27.81
C SER A 102 13.61 20.14 27.97
N LYS A 103 14.58 20.68 28.66
CA LYS A 103 15.87 20.10 29.04
C LYS A 103 15.73 18.84 29.86
N LYS A 104 16.60 17.87 29.60
CA LYS A 104 16.88 16.68 30.41
C LYS A 104 17.23 17.03 31.85
N LYS A 105 16.63 16.35 32.81
CA LYS A 105 17.29 15.95 34.06
C LYS A 105 16.86 14.53 34.45
N LYS A 106 17.88 13.70 34.66
CA LYS A 106 17.80 12.36 35.25
C LYS A 106 17.50 12.46 36.75
N SER A 107 16.64 11.59 37.28
CA SER A 107 16.94 10.90 38.54
C SER A 107 16.04 9.68 38.72
N LYS A 108 16.65 8.64 39.26
CA LYS A 108 16.11 7.35 39.67
C LYS A 108 15.17 7.50 40.86
N GLN A 109 14.14 6.68 40.99
CA GLN A 109 14.02 5.71 42.12
C GLN A 109 12.75 4.90 42.06
N LEU A 110 12.90 3.68 42.51
CA LEU A 110 11.97 2.60 42.77
C LEU A 110 10.77 2.96 43.67
N GLY A 111 9.67 2.22 43.54
CA GLY A 111 8.70 2.08 44.61
C GLY A 111 7.39 1.40 44.20
N HIS A 112 7.21 0.21 44.73
CA HIS A 112 6.02 -0.67 44.68
C HIS A 112 4.77 -0.06 45.34
N LYS A 113 3.59 -0.38 44.83
CA LYS A 113 2.46 -1.12 45.49
C LYS A 113 1.05 -0.66 45.11
N LYS A 114 0.27 -1.64 44.63
CA LYS A 114 -1.09 -2.11 45.00
C LYS A 114 -2.32 -1.19 44.96
N LYS A 115 -3.27 -1.68 44.12
CA LYS A 115 -4.74 -1.90 44.34
C LYS A 115 -5.56 -0.88 45.13
N LYS A 116 -6.66 -0.39 44.52
CA LYS A 116 -8.03 -0.76 44.90
C LYS A 116 -9.09 -0.16 43.99
N GLN A 117 -10.11 -0.96 43.78
CA GLN A 117 -11.39 -0.65 43.15
C GLN A 117 -12.24 0.29 44.02
N SER A 118 -13.11 1.09 43.43
CA SER A 118 -14.50 1.19 43.86
C SER A 118 -15.37 1.90 42.83
N LYS A 119 -16.53 1.30 42.64
CA LYS A 119 -17.72 1.79 41.90
C LYS A 119 -18.32 2.99 42.66
N VAL A 120 -19.07 3.84 41.99
CA VAL A 120 -20.47 4.17 42.32
C VAL A 120 -21.09 5.05 41.22
N GLN A 121 -22.29 4.71 40.83
CA GLN A 121 -23.32 5.33 40.01
C GLN A 121 -23.78 6.69 40.57
N VAL A 122 -24.44 7.55 39.76
CA VAL A 122 -25.89 7.80 39.73
C VAL A 122 -26.19 9.04 38.86
N ASN A 123 -27.19 8.92 38.01
CA ASN A 123 -27.94 9.90 37.23
C ASN A 123 -28.88 10.74 38.15
N PRO A 124 -29.83 11.47 37.56
CA PRO A 124 -29.83 12.67 36.71
C PRO A 124 -30.65 13.79 37.33
N THR A 125 -30.69 14.98 36.76
CA THR A 125 -31.90 15.84 36.87
C THR A 125 -31.98 16.89 35.78
N THR A 126 -33.13 16.95 35.21
CA THR A 126 -33.72 17.89 34.27
C THR A 126 -34.01 19.22 34.94
N GLU A 127 -33.83 20.32 34.26
CA GLU A 127 -34.78 21.46 34.37
C GLU A 127 -34.63 22.42 33.17
N SER A 128 -35.80 22.71 32.63
CA SER A 128 -36.14 23.59 31.56
C SER A 128 -36.35 25.03 32.05
N ILE A 129 -35.92 26.03 31.29
CA ILE A 129 -36.56 27.36 31.33
C ILE A 129 -36.61 27.98 29.90
N GLN A 130 -37.82 28.32 29.50
CA GLN A 130 -38.17 29.11 28.34
C GLN A 130 -38.05 30.61 28.62
N SER A 131 -37.73 31.42 27.61
CA SER A 131 -38.50 32.59 27.20
C SER A 131 -37.77 33.42 26.15
N ASN A 132 -38.28 33.49 24.95
CA ASN A 132 -39.01 34.54 24.23
C ASN A 132 -38.22 35.75 23.69
N THR A 133 -38.33 35.82 22.37
CA THR A 133 -38.66 36.94 21.44
C THR A 133 -37.59 37.94 21.07
N SER A 134 -37.22 37.99 19.80
CA SER A 134 -37.81 38.96 18.84
C SER A 134 -37.20 38.80 17.43
N VAL A 135 -38.06 39.04 16.48
CA VAL A 135 -38.03 38.94 15.03
C VAL A 135 -37.07 39.96 14.41
N SER A 136 -36.27 39.53 13.44
CA SER A 136 -35.98 40.34 12.24
C SER A 136 -35.75 39.42 11.03
N GLU A 137 -36.64 39.54 10.07
CA GLU A 137 -36.55 38.90 8.74
C GLU A 137 -35.33 39.43 7.99
N ASP A 138 -34.49 38.51 7.54
CA ASP A 138 -33.63 38.75 6.39
C ASP A 138 -33.65 37.53 5.50
N LYS A 139 -34.26 37.68 4.33
CA LYS A 139 -34.37 36.68 3.28
C LYS A 139 -33.00 36.54 2.60
N THR A 140 -32.27 35.53 2.92
CA THR A 140 -31.17 35.02 2.08
C THR A 140 -31.59 33.68 1.52
N ASP A 141 -31.70 33.63 0.19
CA ASP A 141 -31.92 32.41 -0.61
C ASP A 141 -30.81 31.37 -0.28
N ASN A 142 -31.07 30.52 0.68
CA ASN A 142 -30.33 29.30 0.89
C ASN A 142 -30.67 28.34 -0.25
N LYS A 143 -29.83 28.28 -1.29
CA LYS A 143 -29.76 27.12 -2.16
C LYS A 143 -29.40 25.92 -1.27
N ILE A 144 -30.42 25.15 -0.90
CA ILE A 144 -30.23 23.83 -0.27
C ILE A 144 -29.54 22.97 -1.32
N GLU A 145 -28.22 22.75 -1.17
CA GLU A 145 -27.52 21.71 -1.93
C GLU A 145 -28.23 20.38 -1.61
N PRO A 146 -28.53 19.55 -2.61
CA PRO A 146 -29.21 18.29 -2.36
C PRO A 146 -28.37 17.49 -1.33
N GLU A 147 -29.01 17.13 -0.23
CA GLU A 147 -28.39 16.30 0.81
C GLU A 147 -27.83 15.02 0.16
N THR A 148 -26.53 14.81 0.29
CA THR A 148 -25.85 13.61 -0.18
C THR A 148 -25.46 12.75 1.03
N PHE A 149 -25.32 11.44 0.83
CA PHE A 149 -24.84 10.52 1.87
C PHE A 149 -23.61 11.07 2.59
N THR A 150 -23.57 10.93 3.91
CA THR A 150 -22.39 11.18 4.74
C THR A 150 -21.22 10.27 4.33
N SER A 151 -19.99 10.63 4.67
CA SER A 151 -18.81 9.81 4.37
C SER A 151 -18.94 8.39 4.93
N ALA A 152 -19.44 8.24 6.16
CA ALA A 152 -19.67 6.93 6.78
C ALA A 152 -20.73 6.10 6.03
N GLN A 153 -21.84 6.72 5.61
CA GLN A 153 -22.85 6.05 4.80
C GLN A 153 -22.30 5.60 3.45
N LYS A 154 -21.49 6.44 2.78
CA LYS A 154 -20.82 6.08 1.52
C LYS A 154 -19.81 4.93 1.72
N GLU A 155 -19.04 4.95 2.80
CA GLU A 155 -18.13 3.84 3.14
C GLU A 155 -18.89 2.54 3.38
N ARG A 156 -19.99 2.59 4.15
CA ARG A 156 -20.84 1.43 4.41
C ARG A 156 -21.46 0.85 3.14
N ILE A 157 -22.01 1.68 2.27
CA ILE A 157 -22.55 1.23 0.97
C ILE A 157 -21.42 0.62 0.12
N ASN A 158 -20.26 1.28 0.04
CA ASN A 158 -19.11 0.77 -0.71
C ASN A 158 -18.56 -0.56 -0.14
N GLU A 159 -18.67 -0.79 1.17
CA GLU A 159 -18.33 -2.05 1.81
C GLU A 159 -19.27 -3.19 1.37
N LEU A 160 -20.54 -2.89 1.18
CA LEU A 160 -21.55 -3.87 0.80
C LEU A 160 -21.63 -4.13 -0.71
N LEU A 161 -21.30 -3.14 -1.55
CA LEU A 161 -21.34 -3.27 -3.01
C LEU A 161 -20.20 -4.16 -3.54
N LEU A 162 -20.52 -5.08 -4.44
CA LEU A 162 -19.54 -5.79 -5.24
C LEU A 162 -19.17 -5.01 -6.52
N PRO A 163 -18.04 -5.34 -7.16
CA PRO A 163 -17.66 -4.74 -8.43
C PRO A 163 -18.75 -4.89 -9.49
N GLY A 164 -19.00 -3.78 -10.22
CA GLY A 164 -20.06 -3.75 -11.24
C GLY A 164 -21.48 -3.51 -10.71
N GLU A 165 -21.71 -3.63 -9.41
CA GLU A 165 -23.02 -3.32 -8.83
C GLU A 165 -23.23 -1.82 -8.71
N LYS A 166 -24.47 -1.41 -8.92
CA LYS A 166 -24.93 -0.03 -8.72
C LYS A 166 -25.80 0.04 -7.48
N ILE A 167 -25.88 1.22 -6.89
CA ILE A 167 -26.83 1.49 -5.81
C ILE A 167 -28.24 1.32 -6.37
N PRO A 168 -29.11 0.52 -5.70
CA PRO A 168 -30.44 0.18 -6.23
C PRO A 168 -31.40 1.36 -6.38
N PHE A 169 -31.21 2.44 -5.63
CA PHE A 169 -32.11 3.61 -5.57
C PHE A 169 -31.35 4.93 -5.74
N SER A 170 -32.10 6.06 -5.70
CA SER A 170 -31.50 7.40 -5.69
C SER A 170 -30.59 7.63 -4.48
N ASN A 171 -29.57 8.48 -4.64
CA ASN A 171 -28.58 8.78 -3.59
C ASN A 171 -29.17 9.67 -2.46
N GLU A 172 -30.45 9.54 -2.14
CA GLU A 172 -31.11 10.31 -1.08
C GLU A 172 -30.76 9.75 0.30
N PRO A 173 -30.27 10.57 1.24
CA PRO A 173 -29.92 10.13 2.59
C PRO A 173 -31.06 9.47 3.35
N SER A 174 -32.31 9.87 3.07
CA SER A 174 -33.51 9.30 3.65
C SER A 174 -33.70 7.80 3.35
N LYS A 175 -33.15 7.32 2.22
CA LYS A 175 -33.23 5.92 1.77
C LYS A 175 -32.05 5.06 2.22
N PHE A 176 -31.09 5.60 2.97
CA PHE A 176 -29.89 4.87 3.37
C PHE A 176 -30.19 3.52 4.04
N LYS A 177 -31.12 3.49 4.99
CA LYS A 177 -31.47 2.26 5.72
C LYS A 177 -32.11 1.19 4.82
N GLU A 178 -32.88 1.62 3.85
CA GLU A 178 -33.51 0.73 2.87
C GLU A 178 -32.46 0.11 1.96
N ILE A 179 -31.56 0.95 1.41
CA ILE A 179 -30.42 0.53 0.58
C ILE A 179 -29.49 -0.41 1.35
N GLU A 180 -29.14 -0.07 2.58
CA GLU A 180 -28.29 -0.91 3.43
C GLU A 180 -28.94 -2.29 3.66
N SER A 181 -30.24 -2.31 4.02
CA SER A 181 -30.96 -3.56 4.27
C SER A 181 -31.03 -4.45 3.03
N GLU A 182 -31.29 -3.86 1.87
CA GLU A 182 -31.30 -4.59 0.60
C GLU A 182 -29.93 -5.19 0.27
N LEU A 183 -28.88 -4.38 0.38
CA LEU A 183 -27.51 -4.85 0.13
C LEU A 183 -27.07 -5.95 1.12
N VAL A 184 -27.41 -5.80 2.41
CA VAL A 184 -27.16 -6.81 3.43
C VAL A 184 -27.86 -8.13 3.09
N ASN A 185 -29.15 -8.08 2.72
CA ASN A 185 -29.90 -9.28 2.33
C ASN A 185 -29.30 -9.95 1.08
N LYS A 186 -28.85 -9.13 0.11
CA LYS A 186 -28.16 -9.62 -1.07
C LYS A 186 -26.86 -10.34 -0.69
N ARG A 187 -26.03 -9.75 0.17
CA ARG A 187 -24.78 -10.40 0.65
C ARG A 187 -25.07 -11.69 1.41
N ARG A 188 -26.11 -11.75 2.23
CA ARG A 188 -26.52 -12.99 2.90
C ARG A 188 -26.90 -14.09 1.90
N ASN A 189 -27.56 -13.73 0.81
CA ASN A 189 -27.88 -14.69 -0.24
C ASN A 189 -26.63 -15.13 -1.00
N ASP A 190 -25.68 -14.23 -1.29
CA ASP A 190 -24.41 -14.59 -1.93
C ASP A 190 -23.64 -15.62 -1.07
N PHE A 191 -23.60 -15.43 0.28
CA PHE A 191 -23.00 -16.43 1.18
C PHE A 191 -23.71 -17.79 1.15
N LYS A 192 -25.05 -17.82 1.06
CA LYS A 192 -25.80 -19.07 0.93
C LYS A 192 -25.44 -19.78 -0.37
N GLN A 193 -25.46 -19.07 -1.50
CA GLN A 193 -25.10 -19.61 -2.79
C GLN A 193 -23.65 -20.14 -2.81
N MET A 194 -22.73 -19.41 -2.21
CA MET A 194 -21.33 -19.82 -2.09
C MET A 194 -21.21 -21.10 -1.24
N TYR A 195 -21.91 -21.19 -0.12
CA TYR A 195 -21.94 -22.39 0.71
C TYR A 195 -22.46 -23.63 -0.04
N GLU A 196 -23.38 -23.43 -0.96
CA GLU A 196 -23.97 -24.52 -1.77
C GLU A 196 -23.07 -24.91 -2.95
N ASN A 197 -22.45 -23.93 -3.63
CA ASN A 197 -21.84 -24.13 -4.94
C ASN A 197 -20.32 -24.03 -5.00
N ASP A 198 -19.69 -23.17 -4.18
CA ASP A 198 -18.23 -22.91 -4.22
C ASP A 198 -17.69 -22.58 -2.82
N ARG A 199 -17.21 -23.60 -2.11
CA ARG A 199 -16.73 -23.51 -0.73
C ARG A 199 -15.24 -23.18 -0.64
N GLU A 200 -14.60 -22.87 -1.76
CA GLU A 200 -13.18 -22.58 -1.80
C GLU A 200 -12.90 -21.10 -1.52
N GLU A 201 -11.91 -20.83 -0.69
CA GLU A 201 -11.41 -19.48 -0.48
C GLU A 201 -10.58 -19.03 -1.70
N GLN A 202 -10.75 -17.77 -2.12
CA GLN A 202 -10.20 -17.24 -3.39
C GLN A 202 -8.67 -17.30 -3.47
N ILE A 203 -7.94 -17.02 -2.38
CA ILE A 203 -6.47 -17.09 -2.37
C ILE A 203 -6.04 -18.55 -2.48
N ALA A 204 -6.62 -19.43 -1.68
CA ALA A 204 -6.31 -20.85 -1.71
C ALA A 204 -6.63 -21.49 -3.06
N LYS A 205 -7.70 -21.07 -3.73
CA LYS A 205 -8.04 -21.50 -5.09
C LYS A 205 -7.00 -21.01 -6.10
N LEU A 206 -6.59 -19.74 -6.00
CA LEU A 206 -5.56 -19.18 -6.88
C LEU A 206 -4.20 -19.85 -6.65
N GLU A 207 -3.80 -20.10 -5.37
CA GLU A 207 -2.58 -20.83 -5.04
C GLU A 207 -2.54 -22.19 -5.72
N ARG A 208 -3.61 -22.98 -5.61
CA ARG A 208 -3.70 -24.31 -6.27
C ARG A 208 -3.64 -24.20 -7.80
N THR A 209 -4.32 -23.22 -8.37
CA THR A 209 -4.32 -23.00 -9.83
C THR A 209 -2.91 -22.67 -10.33
N ILE A 210 -2.19 -21.76 -9.67
CA ILE A 210 -0.82 -21.40 -10.05
C ILE A 210 0.15 -22.57 -9.79
N SER A 211 0.02 -23.25 -8.65
CA SER A 211 0.88 -24.39 -8.32
C SER A 211 0.76 -25.49 -9.38
N GLN A 212 -0.45 -25.91 -9.72
CA GLN A 212 -0.68 -26.94 -10.74
C GLN A 212 -0.12 -26.50 -12.09
N PHE A 213 -0.36 -25.24 -12.50
CA PHE A 213 0.13 -24.69 -13.77
C PHE A 213 1.66 -24.76 -13.88
N PHE A 214 2.40 -24.42 -12.82
CA PHE A 214 3.86 -24.45 -12.84
C PHE A 214 4.43 -25.86 -12.70
N VAL A 215 3.78 -26.75 -11.94
CA VAL A 215 4.15 -28.17 -11.87
C VAL A 215 4.01 -28.81 -13.27
N ASP A 216 2.92 -28.53 -13.99
CA ASP A 216 2.70 -29.04 -15.35
C ASP A 216 3.74 -28.51 -16.37
N LYS A 217 4.35 -27.34 -16.10
CA LYS A 217 5.48 -26.77 -16.85
C LYS A 217 6.86 -27.30 -16.42
N GLY A 218 6.89 -28.26 -15.50
CA GLY A 218 8.11 -28.91 -15.04
C GLY A 218 8.89 -28.11 -13.99
N PHE A 219 8.25 -27.17 -13.29
CA PHE A 219 8.82 -26.51 -12.14
C PHE A 219 8.62 -27.33 -10.88
N ILE A 220 9.61 -27.33 -9.99
CA ILE A 220 9.55 -27.97 -8.69
C ILE A 220 8.99 -26.98 -7.67
N GLU A 221 7.91 -27.33 -7.00
CA GLU A 221 7.40 -26.55 -5.87
C GLU A 221 8.32 -26.71 -4.67
N ILE A 222 8.72 -25.59 -4.09
CA ILE A 222 9.52 -25.56 -2.85
C ILE A 222 8.77 -24.82 -1.75
N LYS A 223 9.15 -25.07 -0.50
CA LYS A 223 8.72 -24.29 0.66
C LYS A 223 9.94 -23.92 1.49
N ALA A 224 10.12 -22.62 1.70
CA ALA A 224 11.17 -22.08 2.56
C ALA A 224 10.58 -21.59 3.90
N PRO A 225 11.42 -21.51 4.96
CA PRO A 225 10.98 -20.98 6.25
C PRO A 225 10.41 -19.57 6.17
N ILE A 226 9.40 -19.28 7.00
CA ILE A 226 8.83 -17.94 7.18
C ILE A 226 9.72 -17.09 8.09
N ILE A 227 10.25 -17.71 9.15
CA ILE A 227 11.24 -17.09 10.04
C ILE A 227 12.62 -17.33 9.43
N ILE A 228 13.31 -16.25 9.08
CA ILE A 228 14.60 -16.30 8.41
C ILE A 228 15.65 -15.51 9.19
N ASP A 229 16.91 -15.85 8.96
CA ASP A 229 18.02 -15.08 9.50
C ASP A 229 18.10 -13.69 8.88
N ILE A 230 18.39 -12.68 9.69
CA ILE A 230 18.58 -11.30 9.23
C ILE A 230 19.73 -11.23 8.21
N ASP A 231 20.74 -12.09 8.33
CA ASP A 231 21.86 -12.16 7.39
C ASP A 231 21.40 -12.59 5.98
N SER A 232 20.36 -13.39 5.86
CA SER A 232 19.75 -13.70 4.57
C SER A 232 19.14 -12.47 3.90
N VAL A 233 18.57 -11.54 4.70
CA VAL A 233 18.06 -10.26 4.19
C VAL A 233 19.20 -9.32 3.79
N LYS A 234 20.28 -9.28 4.56
CA LYS A 234 21.50 -8.51 4.20
C LYS A 234 22.13 -9.00 2.90
N LYS A 235 22.14 -10.33 2.65
CA LYS A 235 22.61 -10.89 1.37
C LYS A 235 21.81 -10.40 0.17
N MET A 236 20.54 -9.96 0.37
CA MET A 236 19.74 -9.30 -0.65
C MET A 236 20.06 -7.81 -0.81
N GLY A 237 21.16 -7.31 -0.22
CA GLY A 237 21.51 -5.89 -0.25
C GLY A 237 20.61 -5.01 0.62
N ILE A 238 19.84 -5.61 1.53
CA ILE A 238 18.95 -4.88 2.44
C ILE A 238 19.66 -4.75 3.80
N ASP A 239 20.52 -3.76 3.91
CA ASP A 239 21.19 -3.37 5.15
C ASP A 239 20.35 -2.35 5.96
N THR A 240 20.91 -1.84 7.05
CA THR A 240 20.24 -0.92 7.97
C THR A 240 19.79 0.39 7.32
N ASP A 241 20.46 0.83 6.27
CA ASP A 241 20.19 2.09 5.58
C ASP A 241 19.16 1.92 4.44
N HIS A 242 18.95 0.70 4.01
CA HIS A 242 17.99 0.39 2.96
C HIS A 242 16.54 0.66 3.41
N LYS A 243 15.71 1.19 2.51
CA LYS A 243 14.29 1.54 2.81
C LYS A 243 13.48 0.35 3.32
N LEU A 244 13.69 -0.85 2.75
CA LEU A 244 13.01 -2.07 3.16
C LEU A 244 13.39 -2.53 4.57
N SER A 245 14.59 -2.19 5.10
CA SER A 245 14.98 -2.58 6.45
C SER A 245 14.01 -2.08 7.52
N LYS A 246 13.41 -0.91 7.31
CA LYS A 246 12.40 -0.31 8.21
C LYS A 246 11.03 -0.98 8.12
N GLN A 247 10.80 -1.73 7.06
CA GLN A 247 9.55 -2.46 6.82
C GLN A 247 9.61 -3.90 7.31
N ILE A 248 10.76 -4.37 7.81
CA ILE A 248 10.93 -5.74 8.29
C ILE A 248 10.34 -5.90 9.68
N PHE A 249 9.63 -7.00 9.91
CA PHE A 249 9.21 -7.47 11.23
C PHE A 249 10.34 -8.27 11.86
N TYR A 250 11.19 -7.61 12.66
CA TYR A 250 12.22 -8.26 13.45
C TYR A 250 11.61 -8.99 14.64
N LEU A 251 11.99 -10.24 14.87
CA LEU A 251 11.57 -11.06 15.99
C LEU A 251 12.56 -10.96 17.16
N ASP A 252 13.84 -10.99 16.83
CA ASP A 252 14.95 -10.83 17.75
C ASP A 252 16.18 -10.24 17.01
N ASN A 253 17.37 -10.35 17.62
CA ASN A 253 18.62 -9.83 17.04
C ASN A 253 19.17 -10.67 15.86
N LYS A 254 18.60 -11.85 15.59
CA LYS A 254 19.05 -12.78 14.55
C LYS A 254 17.97 -13.11 13.53
N HIS A 255 16.70 -13.02 13.90
CA HIS A 255 15.58 -13.50 13.10
C HIS A 255 14.56 -12.42 12.77
N CYS A 256 13.93 -12.58 11.62
CA CYS A 256 12.82 -11.76 11.17
C CYS A 256 11.78 -12.59 10.41
N LEU A 257 10.57 -12.04 10.24
CA LEU A 257 9.63 -12.56 9.26
C LEU A 257 10.11 -12.20 7.86
N ARG A 258 10.06 -13.14 6.92
CA ARG A 258 10.54 -12.92 5.54
C ARG A 258 9.75 -11.80 4.84
N PRO A 259 10.42 -10.76 4.32
CA PRO A 259 9.76 -9.68 3.58
C PRO A 259 9.52 -10.02 2.10
N MET A 260 10.10 -11.12 1.61
CA MET A 260 10.07 -11.63 0.24
C MET A 260 10.44 -13.11 0.22
N LEU A 261 10.14 -13.81 -0.88
CA LEU A 261 10.50 -15.23 -1.06
C LEU A 261 11.93 -15.43 -1.56
N ALA A 262 12.55 -14.40 -2.16
CA ALA A 262 13.84 -14.50 -2.83
C ALA A 262 14.97 -15.14 -2.01
N PRO A 263 15.19 -14.85 -0.72
CA PRO A 263 16.24 -15.54 0.07
C PRO A 263 16.09 -17.05 0.07
N GLY A 264 14.85 -17.55 0.16
CA GLY A 264 14.57 -18.99 0.09
C GLY A 264 14.87 -19.57 -1.28
N LEU A 265 14.46 -18.88 -2.35
CA LEU A 265 14.74 -19.30 -3.73
C LEU A 265 16.22 -19.37 -4.03
N TYR A 266 17.00 -18.35 -3.64
CA TYR A 266 18.46 -18.35 -3.81
C TYR A 266 19.13 -19.54 -3.10
N GLN A 267 18.69 -19.84 -1.86
CA GLN A 267 19.22 -20.97 -1.12
C GLN A 267 18.91 -22.31 -1.79
N TRP A 268 17.68 -22.47 -2.32
CA TRP A 268 17.29 -23.67 -3.05
C TRP A 268 17.99 -23.79 -4.40
N LEU A 269 18.14 -22.72 -5.17
CA LEU A 269 18.92 -22.72 -6.41
C LEU A 269 20.34 -23.19 -6.16
N LYS A 270 21.03 -22.63 -5.15
CA LYS A 270 22.37 -23.05 -4.75
C LYS A 270 22.48 -24.53 -4.37
N ASN A 271 21.46 -25.05 -3.68
CA ASN A 271 21.46 -26.46 -3.26
C ASN A 271 21.19 -27.38 -4.45
N PHE A 272 20.21 -27.05 -5.27
CA PHE A 272 19.81 -27.84 -6.42
C PHE A 272 20.82 -27.79 -7.56
N ASP A 273 21.62 -26.75 -7.67
CA ASP A 273 22.71 -26.64 -8.66
C ASP A 273 23.76 -27.77 -8.55
N LYS A 274 23.86 -28.36 -7.37
CA LYS A 274 24.78 -29.48 -7.10
C LYS A 274 24.13 -30.87 -7.35
N ILE A 275 22.82 -30.92 -7.51
CA ILE A 275 22.06 -32.17 -7.43
C ILE A 275 21.23 -32.41 -8.69
N LEU A 276 20.65 -31.35 -9.25
CA LEU A 276 19.71 -31.47 -10.36
C LEU A 276 20.37 -31.17 -11.71
N PRO A 277 19.87 -31.77 -12.80
CA PRO A 277 20.33 -31.41 -14.13
C PRO A 277 19.86 -29.99 -14.53
N ASP A 278 20.56 -29.40 -15.49
CA ASP A 278 20.21 -28.14 -16.14
C ASP A 278 19.03 -28.31 -17.12
N PRO A 279 18.05 -27.39 -17.18
CA PRO A 279 17.84 -26.23 -16.32
C PRO A 279 17.14 -26.55 -15.00
N ILE A 280 17.48 -25.80 -13.95
CA ILE A 280 16.80 -25.87 -12.67
C ILE A 280 15.62 -24.91 -12.67
N LYS A 281 14.42 -25.44 -12.47
CA LYS A 281 13.16 -24.67 -12.44
C LYS A 281 12.47 -24.87 -11.10
N ILE A 282 12.29 -23.79 -10.34
CA ILE A 282 11.67 -23.85 -9.03
C ILE A 282 10.64 -22.72 -8.85
N PHE A 283 9.65 -22.92 -7.99
CA PHE A 283 8.75 -21.88 -7.55
C PHE A 283 8.33 -22.05 -6.10
N GLU A 284 7.90 -20.97 -5.50
CA GLU A 284 7.30 -20.94 -4.16
C GLU A 284 6.06 -20.06 -4.16
N ILE A 285 5.01 -20.51 -3.46
CA ILE A 285 3.87 -19.69 -3.06
C ILE A 285 3.86 -19.65 -1.53
N GLY A 286 3.83 -18.47 -0.95
CA GLY A 286 3.81 -18.36 0.51
C GLY A 286 3.70 -16.92 1.03
N PRO A 287 3.43 -16.77 2.34
CA PRO A 287 3.24 -15.47 2.95
C PRO A 287 4.53 -14.69 3.08
N CYS A 288 4.44 -13.39 2.89
CA CYS A 288 5.47 -12.39 3.16
C CYS A 288 4.92 -11.28 4.05
N TYR A 289 5.81 -10.61 4.78
CA TYR A 289 5.44 -9.65 5.82
C TYR A 289 6.23 -8.36 5.70
N ARG A 290 5.53 -7.22 5.58
CA ARG A 290 6.16 -5.90 5.54
C ARG A 290 5.34 -4.90 6.33
N LYS A 291 5.99 -4.10 7.16
CA LYS A 291 5.36 -2.94 7.83
C LYS A 291 5.02 -1.89 6.79
N GLU A 292 3.82 -1.95 6.27
CA GLU A 292 3.35 -1.01 5.28
C GLU A 292 2.58 0.15 5.93
N SER A 293 2.62 1.32 5.28
CA SER A 293 1.71 2.39 5.67
C SER A 293 0.31 2.03 5.19
N GLU A 294 -0.72 2.25 6.02
CA GLU A 294 -2.11 2.03 5.66
C GLU A 294 -2.46 2.63 4.28
N GLY A 295 -3.07 1.81 3.42
CA GLY A 295 -3.46 2.21 2.07
C GLY A 295 -4.35 1.16 1.40
N SER A 296 -4.98 1.54 0.29
CA SER A 296 -5.87 0.66 -0.48
C SER A 296 -5.13 -0.37 -1.35
N GLN A 297 -3.79 -0.35 -1.36
CA GLN A 297 -2.95 -1.16 -2.25
C GLN A 297 -1.85 -1.95 -1.51
N HIS A 298 -1.74 -1.84 -0.19
CA HIS A 298 -0.69 -2.45 0.61
C HIS A 298 -1.29 -3.23 1.78
N LEU A 299 -0.68 -4.35 2.09
CA LEU A 299 -1.01 -5.24 3.18
C LEU A 299 0.27 -5.52 3.98
N GLU A 300 0.16 -5.69 5.30
CA GLU A 300 1.28 -6.07 6.14
C GLU A 300 1.62 -7.56 6.01
N GLU A 301 0.60 -8.41 5.83
CA GLU A 301 0.71 -9.80 5.41
C GLU A 301 0.10 -9.95 4.02
N PHE A 302 0.85 -10.55 3.09
CA PHE A 302 0.42 -10.81 1.73
C PHE A 302 1.03 -12.11 1.21
N THR A 303 0.40 -12.71 0.22
CA THR A 303 0.86 -13.94 -0.40
C THR A 303 1.61 -13.64 -1.69
N MET A 304 2.85 -14.12 -1.78
CA MET A 304 3.68 -14.02 -2.98
C MET A 304 3.75 -15.37 -3.68
N PHE A 305 3.73 -15.32 -4.99
CA PHE A 305 4.20 -16.37 -5.87
C PHE A 305 5.50 -15.88 -6.51
N ASN A 306 6.58 -16.67 -6.42
CA ASN A 306 7.82 -16.40 -7.14
C ASN A 306 8.28 -17.67 -7.85
N PHE A 307 8.74 -17.52 -9.08
CA PHE A 307 9.43 -18.60 -9.80
C PHE A 307 10.83 -18.18 -10.23
N CYS A 308 11.71 -19.17 -10.39
CA CYS A 308 13.03 -19.00 -10.97
C CYS A 308 13.35 -20.16 -11.90
N GLN A 309 14.01 -19.85 -13.02
CA GLN A 309 14.71 -20.81 -13.86
C GLN A 309 16.17 -20.42 -13.96
N MET A 310 17.09 -21.35 -13.67
CA MET A 310 18.53 -21.12 -13.75
C MET A 310 19.14 -22.08 -14.76
N GLY A 311 20.13 -21.60 -15.54
CA GLY A 311 20.82 -22.39 -16.56
C GLY A 311 20.21 -22.26 -17.96
N SER A 312 20.14 -23.33 -18.70
CA SER A 312 19.72 -23.34 -20.10
C SER A 312 18.34 -22.70 -20.31
N GLY A 313 18.25 -21.81 -21.30
CA GLY A 313 17.03 -21.08 -21.60
C GLY A 313 16.69 -19.95 -20.62
N ALA A 314 17.54 -19.61 -19.68
CA ALA A 314 17.35 -18.48 -18.79
C ALA A 314 17.68 -17.18 -19.54
N ASN A 315 16.69 -16.63 -20.27
CA ASN A 315 16.79 -15.40 -21.01
C ASN A 315 15.48 -14.58 -20.93
N ARG A 316 15.54 -13.31 -21.37
CA ARG A 316 14.41 -12.39 -21.29
C ARG A 316 13.15 -12.92 -22.01
N GLU A 317 13.32 -13.57 -23.15
CA GLU A 317 12.21 -14.10 -23.95
C GLU A 317 11.45 -15.18 -23.17
N ASN A 318 12.17 -16.16 -22.59
CA ASN A 318 11.56 -17.21 -21.78
C ASN A 318 10.92 -16.68 -20.50
N LEU A 319 11.53 -15.66 -19.87
CA LEU A 319 10.93 -15.00 -18.73
C LEU A 319 9.56 -14.42 -19.07
N LEU A 320 9.50 -13.66 -20.16
CA LEU A 320 8.25 -13.05 -20.63
C LEU A 320 7.22 -14.10 -21.07
N ASN A 321 7.65 -15.20 -21.70
CA ASN A 321 6.78 -16.33 -22.06
C ASN A 321 6.15 -16.98 -20.83
N HIS A 322 6.93 -17.21 -19.76
CA HIS A 322 6.37 -17.78 -18.52
C HIS A 322 5.33 -16.86 -17.88
N ILE A 323 5.58 -15.54 -17.88
CA ILE A 323 4.65 -14.54 -17.34
C ILE A 323 3.39 -14.44 -18.22
N ASP A 324 3.55 -14.37 -19.53
CA ASP A 324 2.45 -14.28 -20.49
C ASP A 324 1.52 -15.49 -20.41
N ASP A 325 2.09 -16.69 -20.39
CA ASP A 325 1.34 -17.93 -20.27
C ASP A 325 0.54 -17.99 -18.97
N LEU A 326 1.14 -17.57 -17.84
CA LEU A 326 0.45 -17.51 -16.55
C LEU A 326 -0.69 -16.49 -16.58
N LEU A 327 -0.44 -15.26 -17.02
CA LEU A 327 -1.45 -14.20 -16.99
C LEU A 327 -2.59 -14.46 -17.98
N LYS A 328 -2.31 -15.06 -19.13
CA LYS A 328 -3.33 -15.57 -20.06
C LYS A 328 -4.16 -16.69 -19.43
N HIS A 329 -3.52 -17.65 -18.74
CA HIS A 329 -4.23 -18.72 -18.02
C HIS A 329 -5.17 -18.15 -16.92
N LEU A 330 -4.78 -17.05 -16.29
CA LEU A 330 -5.58 -16.38 -15.27
C LEU A 330 -6.61 -15.38 -15.85
N ASN A 331 -6.62 -15.14 -17.17
CA ASN A 331 -7.41 -14.09 -17.83
C ASN A 331 -7.15 -12.70 -17.26
N ILE A 332 -5.89 -12.31 -17.14
CA ILE A 332 -5.47 -10.98 -16.63
C ILE A 332 -4.73 -10.24 -17.73
N ASP A 333 -5.27 -9.08 -18.13
CA ASP A 333 -4.60 -8.17 -19.06
C ASP A 333 -3.46 -7.43 -18.36
N TYR A 334 -2.34 -7.24 -19.08
CA TYR A 334 -1.16 -6.59 -18.53
C TYR A 334 -0.38 -5.80 -19.58
N LYS A 335 0.56 -5.00 -19.11
CA LYS A 335 1.58 -4.30 -19.91
C LYS A 335 2.95 -4.50 -19.28
N ILE A 336 3.95 -4.57 -20.13
CA ILE A 336 5.36 -4.70 -19.73
C ILE A 336 5.99 -3.31 -19.73
N ILE A 337 6.80 -3.03 -18.69
CA ILE A 337 7.52 -1.77 -18.53
C ILE A 337 8.91 -2.08 -17.99
N ASP A 338 9.94 -1.60 -18.67
CA ASP A 338 11.29 -1.65 -18.12
C ASP A 338 11.40 -0.63 -16.97
N ASP A 339 11.92 -1.05 -15.85
CA ASP A 339 12.09 -0.25 -14.63
C ASP A 339 13.40 -0.63 -13.91
N ASN A 340 13.69 0.03 -12.80
CA ASN A 340 14.83 -0.23 -11.93
C ASN A 340 14.40 -0.39 -10.47
N CYS A 341 14.86 -1.45 -9.82
CA CYS A 341 14.64 -1.63 -8.40
C CYS A 341 15.94 -1.53 -7.58
N HIS A 342 15.79 -1.23 -6.30
CA HIS A 342 16.95 -1.05 -5.41
C HIS A 342 17.69 -2.35 -5.04
N VAL A 343 17.09 -3.51 -5.31
CA VAL A 343 17.68 -4.82 -4.96
C VAL A 343 18.39 -5.42 -6.16
N TYR A 344 17.74 -5.41 -7.33
CA TYR A 344 18.24 -6.13 -8.50
C TYR A 344 18.85 -5.24 -9.58
N GLY A 345 18.67 -3.91 -9.49
CA GLY A 345 19.00 -3.00 -10.58
C GLY A 345 17.92 -3.00 -11.65
N GLU A 346 18.26 -3.30 -12.89
CA GLU A 346 17.30 -3.36 -13.99
C GLU A 346 16.26 -4.45 -13.78
N THR A 347 14.99 -4.08 -13.91
CA THR A 347 13.84 -4.96 -13.75
C THR A 347 12.83 -4.75 -14.86
N ILE A 348 11.94 -5.72 -14.98
CA ILE A 348 10.80 -5.68 -15.91
C ILE A 348 9.55 -5.69 -15.07
N ASP A 349 8.83 -4.57 -15.04
CA ASP A 349 7.59 -4.48 -14.30
C ASP A 349 6.40 -4.90 -15.17
N ILE A 350 5.55 -5.72 -14.60
CA ILE A 350 4.30 -6.19 -15.18
C ILE A 350 3.17 -5.43 -14.50
N VAL A 351 2.43 -4.65 -15.27
CA VAL A 351 1.41 -3.74 -14.70
C VAL A 351 0.04 -3.94 -15.33
N HIS A 352 -1.01 -3.73 -14.54
CA HIS A 352 -2.40 -3.61 -15.00
C HIS A 352 -2.90 -2.22 -14.65
N GLY A 353 -3.12 -1.37 -15.66
CA GLY A 353 -3.37 0.05 -15.42
C GLY A 353 -2.24 0.71 -14.62
N ASP A 354 -2.55 1.24 -13.43
CA ASP A 354 -1.57 1.85 -12.50
C ASP A 354 -1.06 0.87 -11.44
N LEU A 355 -1.50 -0.38 -11.44
CA LEU A 355 -1.15 -1.39 -10.45
C LEU A 355 -0.01 -2.27 -10.96
N GLU A 356 1.10 -2.29 -10.25
CA GLU A 356 2.18 -3.24 -10.45
C GLU A 356 1.74 -4.62 -9.93
N LEU A 357 1.74 -5.63 -10.82
CA LEU A 357 1.42 -7.02 -10.50
C LEU A 357 2.67 -7.82 -10.13
N SER A 358 3.78 -7.53 -10.81
CA SER A 358 5.03 -8.27 -10.72
C SER A 358 6.21 -7.37 -11.04
N SER A 359 7.36 -7.71 -10.45
CA SER A 359 8.67 -7.28 -10.92
C SER A 359 9.48 -8.53 -11.28
N ALA A 360 10.05 -8.54 -12.48
CA ALA A 360 10.77 -9.66 -13.06
C ALA A 360 12.22 -9.27 -13.35
N VAL A 361 13.13 -10.24 -13.28
CA VAL A 361 14.58 -10.03 -13.35
C VAL A 361 15.22 -11.06 -14.27
N VAL A 362 16.23 -10.63 -14.99
CA VAL A 362 17.18 -11.48 -15.73
C VAL A 362 18.54 -11.37 -15.07
N GLY A 363 19.00 -12.44 -14.46
CA GLY A 363 20.34 -12.55 -13.88
C GLY A 363 21.39 -13.00 -14.91
N PRO A 364 22.68 -12.90 -14.56
CA PRO A 364 23.19 -12.61 -13.21
C PRO A 364 23.10 -11.12 -12.83
N VAL A 365 22.89 -10.88 -11.56
CA VAL A 365 22.84 -9.54 -10.95
C VAL A 365 23.87 -9.43 -9.81
N PRO A 366 24.31 -8.23 -9.40
CA PRO A 366 25.39 -8.08 -8.42
C PRO A 366 25.20 -8.83 -7.10
N ILE A 367 23.98 -8.97 -6.61
CA ILE A 367 23.69 -9.67 -5.35
C ILE A 367 23.86 -11.19 -5.41
N ASP A 368 23.90 -11.79 -6.62
CA ASP A 368 24.04 -13.23 -6.82
C ASP A 368 25.34 -13.75 -6.22
N MET A 369 26.39 -12.93 -6.25
CA MET A 369 27.69 -13.24 -5.64
C MET A 369 27.58 -13.52 -4.13
N ASN A 370 26.67 -12.84 -3.43
CA ASN A 370 26.42 -13.05 -1.99
C ASN A 370 25.85 -14.45 -1.70
N TRP A 371 25.27 -15.09 -2.71
CA TRP A 371 24.66 -16.41 -2.64
C TRP A 371 25.54 -17.49 -3.28
N GLY A 372 26.59 -17.09 -4.00
CA GLY A 372 27.46 -17.98 -4.76
C GLY A 372 26.77 -18.57 -5.98
N ILE A 373 25.97 -17.75 -6.66
CA ILE A 373 25.32 -18.05 -7.95
C ILE A 373 26.05 -17.25 -9.02
N ASP A 374 26.54 -17.94 -10.05
CA ASP A 374 27.29 -17.38 -11.19
C ASP A 374 26.62 -17.71 -12.54
N LYS A 375 25.60 -18.56 -12.55
CA LYS A 375 24.85 -18.95 -13.73
C LYS A 375 23.79 -17.91 -14.09
N THR A 376 23.44 -17.85 -15.37
CA THR A 376 22.26 -17.09 -15.81
C THR A 376 20.99 -17.66 -15.20
N TRP A 377 20.10 -16.77 -14.81
CA TRP A 377 18.79 -17.12 -14.28
C TRP A 377 17.74 -16.07 -14.65
N ILE A 378 16.48 -16.47 -14.58
CA ILE A 378 15.33 -15.61 -14.72
C ILE A 378 14.35 -15.86 -13.59
N GLY A 379 13.64 -14.82 -13.19
CA GLY A 379 12.63 -14.98 -12.14
C GLY A 379 11.68 -13.80 -12.07
N ALA A 380 10.50 -14.07 -11.52
CA ALA A 380 9.49 -13.04 -11.27
C ALA A 380 8.74 -13.31 -9.96
N GLY A 381 8.28 -12.22 -9.34
CA GLY A 381 7.48 -12.27 -8.13
C GLY A 381 6.13 -11.58 -8.32
N LEU A 382 5.02 -12.29 -8.08
CA LEU A 382 3.67 -11.79 -8.22
C LEU A 382 2.92 -11.84 -6.87
N GLY A 383 2.22 -10.75 -6.54
CA GLY A 383 1.35 -10.73 -5.34
C GLY A 383 -0.03 -11.29 -5.67
N LEU A 384 -0.46 -12.37 -4.98
CA LEU A 384 -1.73 -13.04 -5.27
C LEU A 384 -2.92 -12.11 -5.02
N GLU A 385 -2.89 -11.33 -3.96
CA GLU A 385 -3.96 -10.38 -3.65
C GLU A 385 -4.09 -9.28 -4.72
N ARG A 386 -2.98 -8.90 -5.37
CA ARG A 386 -3.01 -7.96 -6.51
C ARG A 386 -3.62 -8.61 -7.75
N LEU A 387 -3.31 -9.88 -8.03
CA LEU A 387 -3.92 -10.66 -9.11
C LEU A 387 -5.43 -10.79 -8.89
N LEU A 388 -5.87 -11.17 -7.69
CA LEU A 388 -7.29 -11.26 -7.34
C LEU A 388 -8.00 -9.91 -7.41
N LYS A 389 -7.35 -8.84 -6.95
CA LYS A 389 -7.89 -7.49 -7.04
C LYS A 389 -8.20 -7.11 -8.48
N VAL A 390 -7.31 -7.40 -9.41
CA VAL A 390 -7.52 -7.15 -10.84
C VAL A 390 -8.59 -8.07 -11.41
N LYS A 391 -8.45 -9.38 -11.17
CA LYS A 391 -9.36 -10.41 -11.70
C LYS A 391 -10.82 -10.16 -11.33
N HIS A 392 -11.07 -9.70 -10.12
CA HIS A 392 -12.42 -9.43 -9.60
C HIS A 392 -12.82 -7.95 -9.64
N GLY A 393 -11.95 -7.05 -10.08
CA GLY A 393 -12.23 -5.61 -10.14
C GLY A 393 -12.38 -4.93 -8.77
N TYR A 394 -11.74 -5.47 -7.71
CA TYR A 394 -11.85 -4.89 -6.37
C TYR A 394 -11.20 -3.51 -6.28
N LYS A 395 -11.92 -2.52 -5.76
CA LYS A 395 -11.37 -1.17 -5.52
C LYS A 395 -10.30 -1.17 -4.40
N ASN A 396 -10.47 -2.03 -3.38
CA ASN A 396 -9.59 -2.15 -2.24
C ASN A 396 -9.00 -3.55 -2.16
N ILE A 397 -7.67 -3.65 -2.00
CA ILE A 397 -6.95 -4.93 -1.87
C ILE A 397 -7.37 -5.74 -0.65
N LYS A 398 -7.92 -5.12 0.39
CA LYS A 398 -8.44 -5.81 1.59
C LYS A 398 -9.53 -6.84 1.26
N ARG A 399 -10.25 -6.70 0.13
CA ARG A 399 -11.23 -7.69 -0.34
C ARG A 399 -10.60 -8.96 -0.87
N ALA A 400 -9.36 -8.88 -1.31
CA ALA A 400 -8.57 -10.01 -1.78
C ALA A 400 -7.65 -10.57 -0.70
N SER A 401 -7.55 -9.94 0.47
CA SER A 401 -6.62 -10.33 1.53
C SER A 401 -7.21 -11.36 2.48
N LYS A 402 -6.34 -12.06 3.20
CA LYS A 402 -6.69 -12.83 4.39
C LYS A 402 -7.29 -11.87 5.43
N SER A 403 -8.57 -12.00 5.72
CA SER A 403 -9.29 -11.04 6.56
C SER A 403 -10.51 -11.66 7.21
N HIS A 404 -10.84 -11.22 8.41
CA HIS A 404 -12.12 -11.54 9.03
C HIS A 404 -13.28 -10.65 8.54
N SER A 405 -12.95 -9.52 7.90
CA SER A 405 -13.94 -8.57 7.39
C SER A 405 -14.47 -8.91 6.01
N TYR A 406 -13.75 -9.73 5.25
CA TYR A 406 -14.13 -10.14 3.91
C TYR A 406 -13.86 -11.63 3.70
N TYR A 407 -14.79 -12.31 3.02
CA TYR A 407 -14.62 -13.67 2.52
C TYR A 407 -14.96 -13.68 1.04
N ASN A 408 -14.03 -14.08 0.19
CA ASN A 408 -14.16 -14.03 -1.28
C ASN A 408 -14.67 -12.67 -1.79
N GLY A 409 -14.13 -11.58 -1.22
CA GLY A 409 -14.49 -10.21 -1.56
C GLY A 409 -15.81 -9.70 -0.99
N ILE A 410 -16.61 -10.52 -0.34
CA ILE A 410 -17.88 -10.16 0.27
C ILE A 410 -17.64 -9.76 1.73
N SER A 411 -18.23 -8.62 2.14
CA SER A 411 -18.16 -8.20 3.55
C SER A 411 -18.87 -9.19 4.45
N THR A 412 -18.24 -9.56 5.56
CA THR A 412 -18.83 -10.40 6.62
C THR A 412 -19.56 -9.58 7.68
N ASN A 413 -19.47 -8.26 7.61
CA ASN A 413 -20.15 -7.34 8.51
C ASN A 413 -21.58 -7.09 7.98
N LEU A 414 -22.54 -7.96 8.35
CA LEU A 414 -23.92 -8.00 7.81
C LEU A 414 -24.99 -7.88 8.90
#